data_97dd03edd5183e8d0a0253539c802746
#
_entry.id   97dd03edd5183e8d0a0253539c802746
#
_cell.length_a   1.000
_cell.length_b   1.000
_cell.length_c   1.000
_cell.angle_alpha   90.00
_cell.angle_beta   90.00
_cell.angle_gamma   90.00
#
_symmetry.space_group_name_H-M   'P 1'
#
loop_
_entity.id
_entity.type
_entity.pdbx_description
1 polymer ?
#
loop_
_entity_poly.entity_id
_entity_poly.type
_entity_poly.pdbx_seq_one_letter_code
_entity_poly.pdbx_strand_id
1 'polypeptide(L)'
;ALGNSIKEVLQHSAELESVAYDAIQSGQPYTRHRAELFLFDGQSLTVDYTVTPTNDGEWPSLIIELYALDRYLRIDRDEALRGHHEATRQMIRGLAHEVKNPLGGIKGSAQLLARELNDPHYTEYTDIIVTETDRLTTLVDRLLGPKTAPKPVMQNIHELLERVRILTELEAALPLKIVRDYDPSIPEIELDPELMIQVFLNIARNALQCLTEIKQPALRFKTRTERQFTIGTRLHRIVTRIDIIDNGPGIPLFLKDQLFFPMISGRPDGTGLGLSFAQSIVQKHQGLIEFESEPGRTQFSIILPMEQRL
;
A
#
# COMPACT_ATOMS: atom_id res chain seq x y z
N ALA A 1 25.19 9.00 -20.17
CA ALA A 1 26.18 7.89 -20.25
C ALA A 1 27.02 7.90 -21.54
N LEU A 2 26.89 8.90 -22.45
CA LEU A 2 27.70 8.99 -23.66
C LEU A 2 29.18 9.15 -23.32
N GLY A 3 30.02 8.19 -23.78
CA GLY A 3 31.48 8.22 -23.57
C GLY A 3 31.99 7.60 -22.28
N ASN A 4 31.10 7.06 -21.43
CA ASN A 4 31.48 6.40 -20.18
C ASN A 4 31.66 4.89 -20.38
N SER A 5 32.57 4.29 -19.63
CA SER A 5 32.70 2.83 -19.58
C SER A 5 31.50 2.21 -18.94
N ILE A 6 31.11 1.02 -19.38
CA ILE A 6 30.02 0.24 -18.77
C ILE A 6 30.26 -0.01 -17.28
N LYS A 7 31.52 -0.10 -16.86
CA LYS A 7 31.97 -0.21 -15.47
C LYS A 7 31.69 1.03 -14.61
N GLU A 8 31.50 2.18 -15.25
CA GLU A 8 31.17 3.45 -14.57
C GLU A 8 29.66 3.63 -14.39
N VAL A 9 28.86 2.80 -15.06
CA VAL A 9 27.40 2.87 -15.03
C VAL A 9 26.80 1.75 -14.19
N LEU A 10 27.40 0.56 -14.21
CA LEU A 10 26.90 -0.64 -13.54
C LEU A 10 27.89 -1.12 -12.48
N GLN A 11 27.39 -1.35 -11.24
CA GLN A 11 28.12 -2.13 -10.25
C GLN A 11 28.04 -3.61 -10.64
N HIS A 12 29.12 -4.35 -10.51
CA HIS A 12 29.19 -5.80 -10.80
C HIS A 12 28.85 -6.16 -12.26
N SER A 13 29.47 -5.48 -13.22
CA SER A 13 29.30 -5.72 -14.66
C SER A 13 29.95 -7.02 -15.19
N ALA A 14 30.60 -7.82 -14.34
CA ALA A 14 31.41 -8.97 -14.76
C ALA A 14 30.64 -10.01 -15.60
N GLU A 15 29.37 -10.25 -15.29
CA GLU A 15 28.54 -11.18 -16.05
C GLU A 15 28.21 -10.63 -17.43
N LEU A 16 27.82 -9.34 -17.52
CA LEU A 16 27.52 -8.68 -18.78
C LEU A 16 28.75 -8.57 -19.66
N GLU A 17 29.93 -8.34 -19.05
CA GLU A 17 31.24 -8.32 -19.76
C GLU A 17 31.58 -9.67 -20.34
N SER A 18 31.37 -10.78 -19.60
CA SER A 18 31.56 -12.14 -20.09
C SER A 18 30.66 -12.44 -21.29
N VAL A 19 29.39 -12.11 -21.16
CA VAL A 19 28.40 -12.30 -22.25
C VAL A 19 28.76 -11.46 -23.49
N ALA A 20 29.22 -10.21 -23.27
CA ALA A 20 29.67 -9.34 -24.34
C ALA A 20 30.88 -9.90 -25.08
N TYR A 21 31.84 -10.46 -24.35
CA TYR A 21 33.02 -11.12 -24.93
C TYR A 21 32.61 -12.35 -25.74
N ASP A 22 31.75 -13.21 -25.19
CA ASP A 22 31.26 -14.42 -25.87
C ASP A 22 30.48 -14.08 -27.15
N ALA A 23 29.67 -13.02 -27.12
CA ALA A 23 28.94 -12.54 -28.30
C ALA A 23 29.88 -12.05 -29.42
N ILE A 24 30.95 -11.34 -29.07
CA ILE A 24 31.99 -10.92 -30.04
C ILE A 24 32.69 -12.13 -30.64
N GLN A 25 33.08 -13.11 -29.82
CA GLN A 25 33.79 -14.29 -30.28
C GLN A 25 32.96 -15.22 -31.15
N SER A 26 31.71 -15.41 -30.81
CA SER A 26 30.78 -16.30 -31.53
C SER A 26 30.15 -15.64 -32.75
N GLY A 27 30.11 -14.31 -32.81
CA GLY A 27 29.38 -13.57 -33.83
C GLY A 27 27.84 -13.74 -33.74
N GLN A 28 27.34 -14.29 -32.61
CA GLN A 28 25.92 -14.58 -32.42
C GLN A 28 25.32 -13.65 -31.35
N PRO A 29 24.07 -13.20 -31.51
CA PRO A 29 23.39 -12.46 -30.47
C PRO A 29 23.11 -13.35 -29.25
N TYR A 30 23.23 -12.77 -28.07
CA TYR A 30 22.93 -13.43 -26.80
C TYR A 30 21.84 -12.67 -26.05
N THR A 31 20.77 -13.37 -25.64
CA THR A 31 19.68 -12.79 -24.86
C THR A 31 19.64 -13.42 -23.47
N ARG A 32 19.53 -12.58 -22.44
CA ARG A 32 19.34 -13.01 -21.06
C ARG A 32 18.05 -12.44 -20.52
N HIS A 33 17.25 -13.31 -19.91
CA HIS A 33 16.00 -12.92 -19.26
C HIS A 33 16.18 -12.80 -17.75
N ARG A 34 15.49 -11.80 -17.16
CA ARG A 34 15.44 -11.54 -15.71
C ARG A 34 16.80 -11.41 -15.06
N ALA A 35 17.72 -10.67 -15.67
CA ALA A 35 19.01 -10.35 -15.09
C ALA A 35 18.86 -9.19 -14.09
N GLU A 36 19.54 -9.29 -12.93
CA GLU A 36 19.62 -8.18 -11.99
C GLU A 36 20.86 -7.33 -12.31
N LEU A 37 20.62 -6.06 -12.58
CA LEU A 37 21.68 -5.07 -12.76
C LEU A 37 21.69 -4.10 -11.58
N PHE A 38 22.87 -3.84 -11.03
CA PHE A 38 23.07 -2.91 -9.93
C PHE A 38 23.67 -1.62 -10.46
N LEU A 39 22.98 -0.49 -10.25
CA LEU A 39 23.45 0.84 -10.62
C LEU A 39 24.34 1.42 -9.54
N PHE A 40 25.21 2.37 -9.91
CA PHE A 40 26.12 3.04 -8.95
C PHE A 40 25.39 3.86 -7.88
N ASP A 41 24.14 4.24 -8.09
CA ASP A 41 23.30 4.92 -7.11
C ASP A 41 22.67 3.99 -6.05
N GLY A 42 23.00 2.68 -6.11
CA GLY A 42 22.49 1.66 -5.21
C GLY A 42 21.14 1.08 -5.61
N GLN A 43 20.57 1.46 -6.76
CA GLN A 43 19.34 0.86 -7.28
C GLN A 43 19.66 -0.46 -7.99
N SER A 44 18.80 -1.46 -7.80
CA SER A 44 18.78 -2.69 -8.59
C SER A 44 17.66 -2.63 -9.62
N LEU A 45 17.93 -3.08 -10.83
CA LEU A 45 16.98 -3.18 -11.92
C LEU A 45 16.93 -4.62 -12.43
N THR A 46 15.75 -5.19 -12.53
CA THR A 46 15.53 -6.45 -13.25
C THR A 46 15.29 -6.14 -14.71
N VAL A 47 16.12 -6.67 -15.58
CA VAL A 47 16.08 -6.39 -17.02
C VAL A 47 16.14 -7.67 -17.85
N ASP A 48 15.51 -7.65 -19.01
CA ASP A 48 15.91 -8.49 -20.13
C ASP A 48 16.94 -7.74 -20.92
N TYR A 49 18.05 -8.37 -21.25
CA TYR A 49 19.04 -7.75 -22.13
C TYR A 49 19.42 -8.63 -23.29
N THR A 50 19.68 -8.00 -24.44
CA THR A 50 20.20 -8.62 -25.64
C THR A 50 21.48 -7.94 -26.05
N VAL A 51 22.53 -8.74 -26.24
CA VAL A 51 23.84 -8.29 -26.74
C VAL A 51 23.98 -8.77 -28.19
N THR A 52 24.06 -7.83 -29.11
CA THR A 52 24.16 -8.12 -30.56
C THR A 52 25.51 -7.61 -31.07
N PRO A 53 26.41 -8.47 -31.58
CA PRO A 53 27.63 -8.01 -32.22
C PRO A 53 27.33 -7.34 -33.55
N THR A 54 28.00 -6.23 -33.82
CA THR A 54 27.89 -5.52 -35.10
C THR A 54 29.28 -5.39 -35.74
N ASN A 55 29.30 -5.47 -37.08
CA ASN A 55 30.53 -5.40 -37.86
C ASN A 55 30.62 -4.11 -38.69
N ASP A 56 29.98 -3.03 -38.24
CA ASP A 56 29.86 -1.79 -39.00
C ASP A 56 31.08 -0.84 -38.87
N GLY A 57 32.26 -1.36 -38.51
CA GLY A 57 33.46 -0.51 -38.33
C GLY A 57 34.78 -1.27 -38.34
N GLU A 58 35.89 -0.54 -38.18
CA GLU A 58 37.24 -1.13 -38.06
C GLU A 58 37.44 -1.95 -36.77
N TRP A 59 36.54 -1.79 -35.79
CA TRP A 59 36.61 -2.46 -34.49
C TRP A 59 35.28 -3.21 -34.19
N PRO A 60 35.36 -4.39 -33.53
CA PRO A 60 34.17 -5.09 -33.13
C PRO A 60 33.36 -4.23 -32.19
N SER A 61 32.09 -4.01 -32.55
CA SER A 61 31.11 -3.19 -31.80
C SER A 61 29.96 -4.05 -31.30
N LEU A 62 29.34 -3.63 -30.23
CA LEU A 62 28.17 -4.29 -29.65
C LEU A 62 27.02 -3.31 -29.49
N ILE A 63 25.83 -3.78 -29.81
CA ILE A 63 24.59 -3.13 -29.38
C ILE A 63 24.08 -3.90 -28.18
N ILE A 64 23.86 -3.21 -27.05
CA ILE A 64 23.26 -3.79 -25.85
C ILE A 64 21.90 -3.12 -25.67
N GLU A 65 20.86 -3.90 -25.84
CA GLU A 65 19.47 -3.47 -25.63
C GLU A 65 19.01 -3.95 -24.25
N LEU A 66 18.53 -3.01 -23.43
CA LEU A 66 18.07 -3.27 -22.06
C LEU A 66 16.57 -2.97 -21.96
N TYR A 67 15.78 -3.95 -21.58
CA TYR A 67 14.36 -3.81 -21.34
C TYR A 67 14.09 -3.96 -19.84
N ALA A 68 13.77 -2.85 -19.16
CA ALA A 68 13.45 -2.89 -17.74
C ALA A 68 12.15 -3.66 -17.49
N LEU A 69 12.25 -4.75 -16.74
CA LEU A 69 11.11 -5.63 -16.40
C LEU A 69 10.42 -5.21 -15.11
N ASP A 70 11.03 -4.37 -14.27
CA ASP A 70 10.48 -4.00 -12.97
C ASP A 70 9.04 -3.50 -13.07
N ARG A 71 8.71 -2.80 -14.13
CA ARG A 71 7.35 -2.34 -14.41
C ARG A 71 6.38 -3.50 -14.70
N TYR A 72 6.78 -4.48 -15.52
CA TYR A 72 5.94 -5.62 -15.87
C TYR A 72 5.79 -6.58 -14.70
N LEU A 73 6.87 -6.86 -13.99
CA LEU A 73 6.85 -7.71 -12.79
C LEU A 73 6.01 -7.09 -11.66
N ARG A 74 6.03 -5.76 -11.50
CA ARG A 74 5.13 -5.06 -10.59
C ARG A 74 3.67 -5.20 -11.02
N ILE A 75 3.37 -5.03 -12.31
CA ILE A 75 2.01 -5.16 -12.85
C ILE A 75 1.50 -6.59 -12.64
N ASP A 76 2.27 -7.62 -13.02
CA ASP A 76 1.90 -9.02 -12.85
C ASP A 76 1.70 -9.39 -11.36
N ARG A 77 2.59 -8.91 -10.48
CA ARG A 77 2.47 -9.11 -9.04
C ARG A 77 1.23 -8.40 -8.46
N ASP A 78 0.99 -7.18 -8.89
CA ASP A 78 -0.17 -6.39 -8.47
C ASP A 78 -1.49 -7.01 -8.98
N GLU A 79 -1.53 -7.53 -10.20
CA GLU A 79 -2.71 -8.21 -10.74
C GLU A 79 -2.97 -9.53 -10.04
N ALA A 80 -1.95 -10.35 -9.79
CA ALA A 80 -2.08 -11.58 -9.02
C ALA A 80 -2.57 -11.31 -7.59
N LEU A 81 -1.98 -10.33 -6.91
CA LEU A 81 -2.40 -9.90 -5.58
C LEU A 81 -3.84 -9.37 -5.59
N ARG A 82 -4.23 -8.58 -6.61
CA ARG A 82 -5.60 -8.09 -6.77
C ARG A 82 -6.61 -9.22 -6.94
N GLY A 83 -6.31 -10.20 -7.76
CA GLY A 83 -7.16 -11.38 -7.96
C GLY A 83 -7.40 -12.16 -6.66
N HIS A 84 -6.34 -12.43 -5.91
CA HIS A 84 -6.43 -13.08 -4.59
C HIS A 84 -7.21 -12.24 -3.57
N HIS A 85 -6.98 -10.92 -3.54
CA HIS A 85 -7.70 -10.02 -2.64
C HIS A 85 -9.20 -9.95 -2.97
N GLU A 86 -9.56 -9.96 -4.23
CA GLU A 86 -10.97 -9.88 -4.65
C GLU A 86 -11.74 -11.15 -4.32
N ALA A 87 -11.13 -12.32 -4.57
CA ALA A 87 -11.71 -13.62 -4.18
C ALA A 87 -11.87 -13.73 -2.65
N THR A 88 -10.85 -13.36 -1.88
CA THR A 88 -10.91 -13.33 -0.41
C THR A 88 -11.98 -12.37 0.10
N ARG A 89 -12.12 -11.18 -0.51
CA ARG A 89 -13.18 -10.23 -0.16
C ARG A 89 -14.58 -10.74 -0.46
N GLN A 90 -14.78 -11.41 -1.57
CA GLN A 90 -16.07 -12.01 -1.90
C GLN A 90 -16.45 -13.10 -0.89
N MET A 91 -15.48 -13.94 -0.50
CA MET A 91 -15.67 -14.96 0.53
C MET A 91 -16.02 -14.32 1.89
N ILE A 92 -15.25 -13.31 2.33
CA ILE A 92 -15.52 -12.58 3.57
C ILE A 92 -16.91 -11.91 3.52
N ARG A 93 -17.31 -11.38 2.36
CA ARG A 93 -18.66 -10.78 2.20
C ARG A 93 -19.77 -11.80 2.38
N GLY A 94 -19.62 -13.00 1.82
CA GLY A 94 -20.55 -14.11 2.02
C GLY A 94 -20.66 -14.49 3.49
N LEU A 95 -19.52 -14.78 4.14
CA LEU A 95 -19.47 -15.11 5.55
C LEU A 95 -20.05 -14.02 6.46
N ALA A 96 -19.79 -12.75 6.17
CA ALA A 96 -20.31 -11.65 6.95
C ALA A 96 -21.86 -11.55 6.87
N HIS A 97 -22.45 -11.82 5.73
CA HIS A 97 -23.92 -11.91 5.61
C HIS A 97 -24.47 -13.08 6.41
N GLU A 98 -23.83 -14.23 6.35
CA GLU A 98 -24.22 -15.43 7.11
C GLU A 98 -24.07 -15.26 8.62
N VAL A 99 -23.06 -14.48 9.09
CA VAL A 99 -22.90 -14.15 10.51
C VAL A 99 -23.90 -13.11 10.99
N LYS A 100 -24.23 -12.11 10.18
CA LYS A 100 -25.20 -11.06 10.54
C LYS A 100 -26.61 -11.59 10.72
N ASN A 101 -27.00 -12.58 9.93
CA ASN A 101 -28.35 -13.15 10.01
C ASN A 101 -28.65 -13.72 11.42
N PRO A 102 -27.85 -14.65 12.01
CA PRO A 102 -28.09 -15.13 13.37
C PRO A 102 -27.94 -14.03 14.41
N LEU A 103 -26.99 -13.07 14.24
CA LEU A 103 -26.88 -11.93 15.15
C LEU A 103 -28.16 -11.10 15.19
N GLY A 104 -28.76 -10.84 14.02
CA GLY A 104 -30.06 -10.17 13.93
C GLY A 104 -31.19 -10.92 14.65
N GLY A 105 -31.20 -12.25 14.53
CA GLY A 105 -32.13 -13.12 15.25
C GLY A 105 -31.93 -13.05 16.76
N ILE A 106 -30.69 -13.16 17.25
CA ILE A 106 -30.37 -13.06 18.68
C ILE A 106 -30.80 -11.70 19.25
N LYS A 107 -30.44 -10.60 18.54
CA LYS A 107 -30.84 -9.25 18.93
C LYS A 107 -32.35 -9.09 19.00
N GLY A 108 -33.07 -9.51 17.95
CA GLY A 108 -34.52 -9.44 17.91
C GLY A 108 -35.21 -10.25 19.04
N SER A 109 -34.72 -11.45 19.32
CA SER A 109 -35.20 -12.28 20.43
C SER A 109 -34.96 -11.65 21.80
N ALA A 110 -33.75 -11.07 22.03
CA ALA A 110 -33.47 -10.36 23.27
C ALA A 110 -34.36 -9.13 23.47
N GLN A 111 -34.63 -8.37 22.41
CA GLN A 111 -35.51 -7.22 22.47
C GLN A 111 -36.97 -7.59 22.72
N LEU A 112 -37.47 -8.69 22.17
CA LEU A 112 -38.79 -9.22 22.46
C LEU A 112 -38.88 -9.70 23.90
N LEU A 113 -37.87 -10.42 24.38
CA LEU A 113 -37.80 -10.92 25.76
C LEU A 113 -37.81 -9.79 26.78
N ALA A 114 -37.06 -8.70 26.52
CA ALA A 114 -37.09 -7.50 27.37
C ALA A 114 -38.46 -6.86 27.48
N ARG A 115 -39.27 -6.89 26.40
CA ARG A 115 -40.63 -6.36 26.41
C ARG A 115 -41.64 -7.25 27.14
N GLU A 116 -41.49 -8.57 26.99
CA GLU A 116 -42.40 -9.54 27.61
C GLU A 116 -42.19 -9.70 29.11
N LEU A 117 -40.93 -9.73 29.55
CA LEU A 117 -40.62 -9.94 30.97
C LEU A 117 -40.92 -8.71 31.82
N ASN A 118 -40.81 -7.50 31.27
CA ASN A 118 -41.06 -6.21 31.93
C ASN A 118 -40.52 -6.12 33.38
N ASP A 119 -39.39 -6.79 33.66
CA ASP A 119 -38.76 -6.89 34.96
C ASP A 119 -37.32 -6.26 34.84
N PRO A 120 -37.02 -5.26 35.68
CA PRO A 120 -35.71 -4.58 35.64
C PRO A 120 -34.53 -5.53 35.81
N HIS A 121 -34.66 -6.61 36.56
CA HIS A 121 -33.57 -7.56 36.74
C HIS A 121 -33.23 -8.32 35.46
N TYR A 122 -34.18 -8.67 34.63
CA TYR A 122 -33.93 -9.33 33.35
C TYR A 122 -33.60 -8.34 32.23
N THR A 123 -34.00 -7.08 32.36
CA THR A 123 -33.68 -6.03 31.40
C THR A 123 -32.13 -5.82 31.27
N GLU A 124 -31.41 -5.89 32.39
CA GLU A 124 -29.94 -5.79 32.39
C GLU A 124 -29.30 -6.88 31.52
N TYR A 125 -29.75 -8.13 31.60
CA TYR A 125 -29.20 -9.24 30.78
C TYR A 125 -29.55 -9.08 29.29
N THR A 126 -30.76 -8.65 28.99
CA THR A 126 -31.16 -8.42 27.60
C THR A 126 -30.45 -7.24 26.97
N ASP A 127 -30.16 -6.20 27.73
CA ASP A 127 -29.35 -5.05 27.29
C ASP A 127 -27.89 -5.44 27.00
N ILE A 128 -27.30 -6.30 27.84
CA ILE A 128 -25.98 -6.86 27.58
C ILE A 128 -25.98 -7.64 26.26
N ILE A 129 -26.95 -8.53 26.04
CA ILE A 129 -27.05 -9.32 24.81
C ILE A 129 -27.20 -8.42 23.57
N VAL A 130 -28.03 -7.40 23.63
CA VAL A 130 -28.22 -6.43 22.53
C VAL A 130 -26.93 -5.67 22.27
N THR A 131 -26.26 -5.18 23.32
CA THR A 131 -25.01 -4.41 23.20
C THR A 131 -23.90 -5.25 22.59
N GLU A 132 -23.70 -6.48 23.05
CA GLU A 132 -22.65 -7.38 22.50
C GLU A 132 -23.00 -7.80 21.06
N THR A 133 -24.26 -8.01 20.74
CA THR A 133 -24.71 -8.31 19.37
C THR A 133 -24.44 -7.13 18.43
N ASP A 134 -24.67 -5.90 18.86
CA ASP A 134 -24.35 -4.68 18.09
C ASP A 134 -22.85 -4.50 17.93
N ARG A 135 -22.06 -4.81 18.97
CA ARG A 135 -20.61 -4.81 18.91
C ARG A 135 -20.09 -5.82 17.88
N LEU A 136 -20.59 -7.06 17.90
CA LEU A 136 -20.26 -8.09 16.92
C LEU A 136 -20.66 -7.69 15.51
N THR A 137 -21.86 -7.12 15.32
CA THR A 137 -22.31 -6.61 14.02
C THR A 137 -21.39 -5.52 13.50
N THR A 138 -20.94 -4.62 14.36
CA THR A 138 -19.97 -3.56 14.00
C THR A 138 -18.62 -4.14 13.60
N LEU A 139 -18.14 -5.19 14.29
CA LEU A 139 -16.90 -5.88 13.91
C LEU A 139 -17.03 -6.55 12.53
N VAL A 140 -18.17 -7.21 12.27
CA VAL A 140 -18.47 -7.82 10.97
C VAL A 140 -18.59 -6.74 9.87
N ASP A 141 -19.17 -5.58 10.17
CA ASP A 141 -19.21 -4.46 9.21
C ASP A 141 -17.81 -3.90 8.90
N ARG A 142 -16.94 -3.84 9.90
CA ARG A 142 -15.53 -3.49 9.68
C ARG A 142 -14.79 -4.50 8.82
N LEU A 143 -15.13 -5.80 8.86
CA LEU A 143 -14.58 -6.82 7.96
C LEU A 143 -14.94 -6.58 6.49
N LEU A 144 -16.13 -6.06 6.23
CA LEU A 144 -16.63 -5.81 4.87
C LEU A 144 -16.04 -4.55 4.21
N GLY A 145 -15.51 -3.63 4.99
CA GLY A 145 -15.10 -2.30 4.52
C GLY A 145 -16.29 -1.39 4.15
N PRO A 146 -16.00 -0.20 3.63
CA PRO A 146 -17.06 0.77 3.32
C PRO A 146 -17.99 0.23 2.24
N LYS A 147 -19.29 0.12 2.60
CA LYS A 147 -20.37 -0.39 1.71
C LYS A 147 -20.77 0.63 0.64
N THR A 148 -20.59 1.90 0.92
CA THR A 148 -20.99 2.98 0.02
C THR A 148 -19.94 3.25 -1.04
N ALA A 149 -20.39 3.61 -2.24
CA ALA A 149 -19.51 4.18 -3.24
C ALA A 149 -18.90 5.49 -2.68
N PRO A 150 -17.65 5.80 -3.00
CA PRO A 150 -17.07 7.09 -2.64
C PRO A 150 -17.94 8.24 -3.13
N LYS A 151 -18.01 9.30 -2.34
CA LYS A 151 -18.64 10.57 -2.72
C LYS A 151 -17.54 11.60 -2.97
N PRO A 152 -16.90 11.57 -4.15
CA PRO A 152 -15.76 12.40 -4.42
C PRO A 152 -16.18 13.87 -4.51
N VAL A 153 -15.36 14.73 -3.93
CA VAL A 153 -15.43 16.18 -4.01
C VAL A 153 -14.01 16.74 -4.23
N MET A 154 -13.91 17.93 -4.81
CA MET A 154 -12.63 18.63 -4.90
C MET A 154 -12.16 18.98 -3.50
N GLN A 155 -10.99 18.49 -3.12
CA GLN A 155 -10.48 18.62 -1.75
C GLN A 155 -8.97 18.87 -1.73
N ASN A 156 -8.54 19.74 -0.84
CA ASN A 156 -7.13 19.93 -0.56
C ASN A 156 -6.60 18.79 0.33
N ILE A 157 -5.66 18.03 -0.19
CA ILE A 157 -5.10 16.86 0.50
C ILE A 157 -4.40 17.23 1.81
N HIS A 158 -3.78 18.41 1.87
CA HIS A 158 -3.07 18.86 3.05
C HIS A 158 -4.02 19.17 4.22
N GLU A 159 -5.24 19.65 3.97
CA GLU A 159 -6.25 19.84 5.01
C GLU A 159 -6.64 18.51 5.66
N LEU A 160 -6.78 17.44 4.86
CA LEU A 160 -7.06 16.10 5.39
C LEU A 160 -5.90 15.60 6.23
N LEU A 161 -4.65 15.77 5.75
CA LEU A 161 -3.45 15.37 6.49
C LEU A 161 -3.29 16.16 7.80
N GLU A 162 -3.61 17.44 7.83
CA GLU A 162 -3.59 18.25 9.07
C GLU A 162 -4.64 17.76 10.08
N ARG A 163 -5.83 17.39 9.61
CA ARG A 163 -6.85 16.77 10.48
C ARG A 163 -6.37 15.46 11.06
N VAL A 164 -5.76 14.61 10.24
CA VAL A 164 -5.16 13.34 10.68
C VAL A 164 -4.03 13.57 11.66
N ARG A 165 -3.16 14.55 11.41
CA ARG A 165 -2.06 14.92 12.31
C ARG A 165 -2.56 15.28 13.72
N ILE A 166 -3.57 16.14 13.80
CA ILE A 166 -4.15 16.54 15.09
C ILE A 166 -4.72 15.31 15.83
N LEU A 167 -5.48 14.46 15.14
CA LEU A 167 -6.02 13.25 15.76
C LEU A 167 -4.92 12.29 16.21
N THR A 168 -3.86 12.15 15.42
CA THR A 168 -2.71 11.30 15.72
C THR A 168 -1.95 11.82 16.95
N GLU A 169 -1.77 13.13 17.08
CA GLU A 169 -1.15 13.76 18.26
C GLU A 169 -1.97 13.51 19.53
N LEU A 170 -3.30 13.60 19.43
CA LEU A 170 -4.20 13.35 20.57
C LEU A 170 -4.22 11.87 21.00
N GLU A 171 -4.06 10.95 20.08
CA GLU A 171 -4.02 9.50 20.34
C GLU A 171 -2.63 9.01 20.80
N ALA A 172 -1.58 9.81 20.64
CA ALA A 172 -0.23 9.43 21.00
C ALA A 172 -0.05 9.31 22.52
N ALA A 173 0.36 8.13 22.98
CA ALA A 173 0.63 7.89 24.41
C ALA A 173 1.94 8.52 24.92
N LEU A 174 2.85 8.87 24.00
CA LEU A 174 4.17 9.46 24.27
C LEU A 174 4.35 10.75 23.44
N PRO A 175 5.24 11.67 23.86
CA PRO A 175 5.59 12.83 23.04
C PRO A 175 6.08 12.39 21.65
N LEU A 176 5.28 12.63 20.64
CA LEU A 176 5.52 12.25 19.25
C LEU A 176 6.01 13.46 18.45
N LYS A 177 7.17 13.30 17.79
CA LYS A 177 7.64 14.32 16.84
C LYS A 177 6.95 14.12 15.49
N ILE A 178 6.05 15.03 15.11
CA ILE A 178 5.45 15.01 13.78
C ILE A 178 6.11 16.05 12.88
N VAL A 179 6.57 15.59 11.70
CA VAL A 179 7.21 16.43 10.68
C VAL A 179 6.29 16.53 9.48
N ARG A 180 6.07 17.77 9.00
CA ARG A 180 5.31 18.08 7.78
C ARG A 180 6.28 18.45 6.67
N ASP A 181 6.16 17.80 5.53
CA ASP A 181 6.99 18.04 4.35
C ASP A 181 6.07 18.04 3.12
N TYR A 182 5.28 19.10 3.00
CA TYR A 182 4.22 19.23 2.00
C TYR A 182 4.70 19.99 0.77
N ASP A 183 4.31 19.48 -0.40
CA ASP A 183 4.48 20.17 -1.69
C ASP A 183 3.30 21.11 -1.92
N PRO A 184 3.48 22.44 -1.80
CA PRO A 184 2.39 23.39 -1.93
C PRO A 184 1.83 23.51 -3.36
N SER A 185 2.48 22.91 -4.35
CA SER A 185 2.04 22.93 -5.73
C SER A 185 0.92 21.95 -6.05
N ILE A 186 0.56 21.06 -5.11
CA ILE A 186 -0.51 20.09 -5.29
C ILE A 186 -1.86 20.81 -5.26
N PRO A 187 -2.63 20.78 -6.36
CA PRO A 187 -3.97 21.39 -6.39
C PRO A 187 -4.98 20.54 -5.59
N GLU A 188 -6.21 21.03 -5.51
CA GLU A 188 -7.33 20.19 -5.07
C GLU A 188 -7.49 18.98 -5.99
N ILE A 189 -7.78 17.82 -5.41
CA ILE A 189 -7.99 16.56 -6.12
C ILE A 189 -9.37 15.99 -5.78
N GLU A 190 -9.96 15.27 -6.73
CA GLU A 190 -11.27 14.68 -6.56
C GLU A 190 -11.17 13.40 -5.73
N LEU A 191 -11.70 13.43 -4.49
CA LEU A 191 -11.66 12.30 -3.56
C LEU A 191 -12.78 12.39 -2.52
N ASP A 192 -13.09 11.27 -1.87
CA ASP A 192 -13.97 11.24 -0.71
C ASP A 192 -13.17 11.56 0.56
N PRO A 193 -13.39 12.74 1.20
CA PRO A 193 -12.56 13.18 2.31
C PRO A 193 -12.68 12.29 3.55
N GLU A 194 -13.86 11.73 3.84
CA GLU A 194 -14.07 10.89 5.01
C GLU A 194 -13.34 9.56 4.86
N LEU A 195 -13.45 8.95 3.67
CA LEU A 195 -12.76 7.71 3.38
C LEU A 195 -11.23 7.90 3.36
N MET A 196 -10.73 9.01 2.81
CA MET A 196 -9.29 9.27 2.79
C MET A 196 -8.72 9.58 4.18
N ILE A 197 -9.45 10.31 5.02
CA ILE A 197 -9.07 10.47 6.44
C ILE A 197 -8.96 9.09 7.12
N GLN A 198 -9.88 8.18 6.86
CA GLN A 198 -9.83 6.82 7.40
C GLN A 198 -8.58 6.05 6.92
N VAL A 199 -8.18 6.20 5.65
CA VAL A 199 -6.92 5.62 5.12
C VAL A 199 -5.72 6.13 5.91
N PHE A 200 -5.58 7.45 6.00
CA PHE A 200 -4.43 8.06 6.66
C PHE A 200 -4.39 7.73 8.16
N LEU A 201 -5.54 7.75 8.84
CA LEU A 201 -5.63 7.36 10.25
C LEU A 201 -5.28 5.89 10.47
N ASN A 202 -5.70 4.97 9.60
CA ASN A 202 -5.33 3.57 9.72
C ASN A 202 -3.81 3.37 9.64
N ILE A 203 -3.15 4.07 8.73
CA ILE A 203 -1.70 4.00 8.59
C ILE A 203 -1.00 4.69 9.78
N ALA A 204 -1.45 5.88 10.17
CA ALA A 204 -0.88 6.62 11.29
C ALA A 204 -1.02 5.85 12.61
N ARG A 205 -2.18 5.22 12.88
CA ARG A 205 -2.39 4.37 14.06
C ARG A 205 -1.48 3.14 14.07
N ASN A 206 -1.26 2.52 12.90
CA ASN A 206 -0.30 1.42 12.81
C ASN A 206 1.12 1.88 13.17
N ALA A 207 1.52 3.08 12.71
CA ALA A 207 2.77 3.69 13.09
C ALA A 207 2.84 3.97 14.61
N LEU A 208 1.83 4.62 15.20
CA LEU A 208 1.77 4.90 16.64
C LEU A 208 1.97 3.64 17.47
N GLN A 209 1.30 2.57 17.08
CA GLN A 209 1.39 1.29 17.78
C GLN A 209 2.78 0.65 17.70
N CYS A 210 3.55 0.88 16.61
CA CYS A 210 4.94 0.43 16.49
C CYS A 210 5.92 1.31 17.25
N LEU A 211 5.53 2.55 17.54
CA LEU A 211 6.39 3.56 18.14
C LEU A 211 6.38 3.56 19.68
N THR A 212 5.54 2.73 20.33
CA THR A 212 5.39 2.69 21.80
C THR A 212 6.68 2.40 22.56
N GLU A 213 7.60 1.64 21.97
CA GLU A 213 8.88 1.27 22.59
C GLU A 213 10.05 2.12 22.06
N ILE A 214 9.80 3.06 21.17
CA ILE A 214 10.84 3.91 20.57
C ILE A 214 11.12 5.12 21.46
N LYS A 215 12.38 5.34 21.84
CA LYS A 215 12.79 6.45 22.73
C LYS A 215 12.45 7.83 22.18
N GLN A 216 12.53 8.03 20.88
CA GLN A 216 12.24 9.28 20.19
C GLN A 216 11.30 8.98 19.01
N PRO A 217 10.00 8.74 19.29
CA PRO A 217 9.06 8.41 18.24
C PRO A 217 8.87 9.58 17.29
N ALA A 218 8.95 9.30 16.00
CA ALA A 218 8.80 10.29 14.95
C ALA A 218 7.89 9.77 13.84
N LEU A 219 7.01 10.66 13.37
CA LEU A 219 6.14 10.42 12.23
C LEU A 219 6.31 11.58 11.25
N ARG A 220 6.41 11.30 9.96
CA ARG A 220 6.51 12.32 8.92
C ARG A 220 5.39 12.14 7.91
N PHE A 221 4.69 13.22 7.61
CA PHE A 221 3.77 13.35 6.49
C PHE A 221 4.47 14.09 5.36
N LYS A 222 4.61 13.46 4.21
CA LYS A 222 5.28 14.04 3.04
C LYS A 222 4.37 13.94 1.83
N THR A 223 4.30 15.00 1.03
CA THR A 223 3.56 14.99 -0.24
C THR A 223 4.45 15.43 -1.39
N ARG A 224 4.30 14.81 -2.54
CA ARG A 224 5.00 15.15 -3.78
C ARG A 224 4.10 14.91 -4.98
N THR A 225 4.39 15.59 -6.08
CA THR A 225 3.84 15.26 -7.39
C THR A 225 4.81 14.37 -8.15
N GLU A 226 4.30 13.33 -8.81
CA GLU A 226 5.09 12.49 -9.70
C GLU A 226 4.47 12.51 -11.10
N ARG A 227 5.33 12.49 -12.13
CA ARG A 227 4.91 12.52 -13.53
C ARG A 227 5.10 11.15 -14.18
N GLN A 228 4.23 10.84 -15.15
CA GLN A 228 4.32 9.59 -15.92
C GLN A 228 4.33 8.33 -15.05
N PHE A 229 3.47 8.30 -14.06
CA PHE A 229 3.35 7.18 -13.13
C PHE A 229 2.29 6.18 -13.61
N THR A 230 2.60 4.88 -13.54
CA THR A 230 1.66 3.82 -13.94
C THR A 230 1.00 3.22 -12.70
N ILE A 231 -0.34 3.25 -12.66
CA ILE A 231 -1.14 2.57 -11.64
C ILE A 231 -1.86 1.41 -12.33
N GLY A 232 -1.49 0.17 -11.96
CA GLY A 232 -1.93 -1.00 -12.70
C GLY A 232 -1.48 -0.94 -14.16
N THR A 233 -2.41 -1.06 -15.09
CA THR A 233 -2.14 -0.98 -16.54
C THR A 233 -2.22 0.44 -17.11
N ARG A 234 -2.66 1.43 -16.31
CA ARG A 234 -2.93 2.79 -16.80
C ARG A 234 -1.77 3.74 -16.47
N LEU A 235 -1.27 4.42 -17.51
CA LEU A 235 -0.31 5.51 -17.35
C LEU A 235 -1.06 6.81 -17.02
N HIS A 236 -0.69 7.43 -15.90
CA HIS A 236 -1.16 8.74 -15.48
C HIS A 236 -0.09 9.79 -15.73
N ARG A 237 -0.50 10.93 -16.32
CA ARG A 237 0.42 12.03 -16.61
C ARG A 237 1.00 12.65 -15.34
N ILE A 238 0.15 12.81 -14.32
CA ILE A 238 0.52 13.35 -13.01
C ILE A 238 -0.25 12.61 -11.94
N VAL A 239 0.44 12.26 -10.86
CA VAL A 239 -0.14 11.68 -9.64
C VAL A 239 0.32 12.47 -8.42
N THR A 240 -0.48 12.43 -7.36
CA THR A 240 -0.08 12.88 -6.02
C THR A 240 0.41 11.68 -5.23
N ARG A 241 1.61 11.75 -4.69
CA ARG A 241 2.18 10.80 -3.75
C ARG A 241 2.12 11.37 -2.35
N ILE A 242 1.55 10.61 -1.42
CA ILE A 242 1.43 10.91 -0.01
C ILE A 242 2.19 9.82 0.76
N ASP A 243 3.27 10.20 1.43
CA ASP A 243 4.08 9.30 2.23
C ASP A 243 3.81 9.54 3.72
N ILE A 244 3.54 8.46 4.46
CA ILE A 244 3.47 8.43 5.92
C ILE A 244 4.63 7.57 6.39
N ILE A 245 5.59 8.20 7.09
CA ILE A 245 6.89 7.58 7.41
C ILE A 245 7.07 7.58 8.92
N ASP A 246 7.36 6.43 9.49
CA ASP A 246 7.69 6.24 10.89
C ASP A 246 9.14 5.74 11.07
N ASN A 247 9.67 5.93 12.28
CA ASN A 247 10.99 5.45 12.68
C ASN A 247 10.92 4.18 13.58
N GLY A 248 9.91 3.38 13.39
CA GLY A 248 9.66 2.14 14.13
C GLY A 248 10.63 0.99 13.79
N PRO A 249 10.41 -0.19 14.38
CA PRO A 249 11.29 -1.34 14.23
C PRO A 249 11.28 -1.98 12.83
N GLY A 250 10.41 -1.51 11.94
CA GLY A 250 10.20 -2.12 10.63
C GLY A 250 9.17 -3.26 10.66
N ILE A 251 8.84 -3.74 9.46
CA ILE A 251 7.91 -4.84 9.25
C ILE A 251 8.69 -6.14 9.08
N PRO A 252 8.41 -7.20 9.87
CA PRO A 252 9.04 -8.49 9.72
C PRO A 252 8.88 -9.07 8.31
N LEU A 253 9.92 -9.71 7.79
CA LEU A 253 9.95 -10.23 6.41
C LEU A 253 8.78 -11.16 6.10
N PHE A 254 8.40 -12.04 7.05
CA PHE A 254 7.31 -12.99 6.85
C PHE A 254 5.92 -12.35 6.74
N LEU A 255 5.77 -11.08 7.17
CA LEU A 255 4.52 -10.32 7.05
C LEU A 255 4.45 -9.48 5.78
N LYS A 256 5.59 -9.16 5.14
CA LYS A 256 5.63 -8.22 4.02
C LYS A 256 4.71 -8.62 2.87
N ASP A 257 4.71 -9.89 2.48
CA ASP A 257 3.90 -10.38 1.36
C ASP A 257 2.40 -10.46 1.69
N GLN A 258 2.05 -10.45 2.98
CA GLN A 258 0.67 -10.62 3.45
C GLN A 258 0.12 -9.37 4.17
N LEU A 259 0.85 -8.25 4.13
CA LEU A 259 0.55 -7.06 4.93
C LEU A 259 -0.83 -6.47 4.67
N PHE A 260 -1.31 -6.57 3.44
CA PHE A 260 -2.62 -6.09 3.03
C PHE A 260 -3.73 -7.16 3.04
N PHE A 261 -3.42 -8.40 3.43
CA PHE A 261 -4.46 -9.41 3.59
C PHE A 261 -5.31 -9.13 4.83
N PRO A 262 -6.64 -9.28 4.74
CA PRO A 262 -7.51 -9.14 5.90
C PRO A 262 -7.16 -10.12 7.00
N MET A 263 -7.31 -9.70 8.26
CA MET A 263 -7.05 -10.51 9.46
C MET A 263 -5.58 -10.90 9.69
N ILE A 264 -4.66 -10.40 8.89
CA ILE A 264 -3.23 -10.58 9.13
C ILE A 264 -2.74 -9.46 10.04
N SER A 265 -2.22 -9.83 11.19
CA SER A 265 -1.65 -8.90 12.17
C SER A 265 -0.37 -9.49 12.75
N GLY A 266 0.65 -8.67 12.87
CA GLY A 266 1.87 -9.01 13.63
C GLY A 266 1.71 -8.88 15.14
N ARG A 267 0.49 -8.59 15.65
CA ARG A 267 0.23 -8.34 17.07
C ARG A 267 -0.98 -9.11 17.57
N PRO A 268 -0.97 -9.57 18.83
CA PRO A 268 -2.10 -10.30 19.40
C PRO A 268 -3.41 -9.51 19.41
N ASP A 269 -3.36 -8.22 19.69
CA ASP A 269 -4.55 -7.35 19.80
C ASP A 269 -4.92 -6.66 18.48
N GLY A 270 -4.16 -6.90 17.41
CA GLY A 270 -4.40 -6.30 16.11
C GLY A 270 -5.51 -7.02 15.34
N THR A 271 -6.51 -6.29 14.87
CA THR A 271 -7.59 -6.88 14.05
C THR A 271 -7.13 -7.29 12.65
N GLY A 272 -5.96 -6.81 12.19
CA GLY A 272 -5.45 -7.06 10.83
C GLY A 272 -6.30 -6.48 9.71
N LEU A 273 -7.20 -5.54 10.01
CA LEU A 273 -8.17 -4.99 9.05
C LEU A 273 -7.80 -3.60 8.53
N GLY A 274 -7.01 -2.84 9.28
CA GLY A 274 -6.75 -1.42 8.96
C GLY A 274 -6.10 -1.21 7.60
N LEU A 275 -5.04 -1.97 7.28
CA LEU A 275 -4.32 -1.82 6.02
C LEU A 275 -5.09 -2.39 4.82
N SER A 276 -5.83 -3.49 5.00
CA SER A 276 -6.70 -4.03 3.95
C SER A 276 -7.84 -3.06 3.60
N PHE A 277 -8.36 -2.31 4.59
CA PHE A 277 -9.32 -1.23 4.34
C PHE A 277 -8.69 -0.05 3.62
N ALA A 278 -7.52 0.39 4.09
CA ALA A 278 -6.80 1.47 3.45
C ALA A 278 -6.59 1.16 1.97
N GLN A 279 -6.11 -0.05 1.64
CA GLN A 279 -5.93 -0.50 0.27
C GLN A 279 -7.25 -0.49 -0.53
N SER A 280 -8.36 -0.99 0.08
CA SER A 280 -9.67 -1.00 -0.56
C SER A 280 -10.17 0.39 -0.92
N ILE A 281 -10.00 1.35 0.00
CA ILE A 281 -10.43 2.73 -0.21
C ILE A 281 -9.58 3.39 -1.28
N VAL A 282 -8.26 3.23 -1.22
CA VAL A 282 -7.34 3.78 -2.22
C VAL A 282 -7.64 3.23 -3.62
N GLN A 283 -7.91 1.92 -3.74
CA GLN A 283 -8.32 1.31 -5.01
C GLN A 283 -9.63 1.88 -5.55
N LYS A 284 -10.62 2.17 -4.69
CA LYS A 284 -11.87 2.83 -5.11
C LYS A 284 -11.65 4.24 -5.65
N HIS A 285 -10.57 4.89 -5.23
CA HIS A 285 -10.09 6.17 -5.77
C HIS A 285 -9.11 6.00 -6.95
N GLN A 286 -9.05 4.80 -7.55
CA GLN A 286 -8.16 4.47 -8.66
C GLN A 286 -6.67 4.66 -8.32
N GLY A 287 -6.34 4.69 -7.03
CA GLY A 287 -4.99 4.86 -6.52
C GLY A 287 -4.27 3.54 -6.24
N LEU A 288 -3.05 3.67 -5.79
CA LEU A 288 -2.17 2.59 -5.38
C LEU A 288 -1.65 2.87 -3.97
N ILE A 289 -1.48 1.84 -3.16
CA ILE A 289 -0.78 1.91 -1.88
C ILE A 289 0.40 0.96 -1.92
N GLU A 290 1.57 1.47 -1.59
CA GLU A 290 2.82 0.73 -1.52
C GLU A 290 3.46 0.92 -0.15
N PHE A 291 4.45 0.10 0.19
CA PHE A 291 5.25 0.30 1.39
C PHE A 291 6.70 -0.12 1.17
N GLU A 292 7.58 0.55 1.90
CA GLU A 292 8.99 0.19 2.06
C GLU A 292 9.27 0.12 3.56
N SER A 293 9.97 -0.92 4.00
CA SER A 293 10.22 -1.08 5.43
C SER A 293 11.56 -1.75 5.70
N GLU A 294 12.34 -1.07 6.53
CA GLU A 294 13.57 -1.53 7.15
C GLU A 294 13.60 -1.08 8.63
N PRO A 295 14.41 -1.68 9.47
CA PRO A 295 14.54 -1.24 10.86
C PRO A 295 14.92 0.24 10.94
N GLY A 296 14.14 1.03 11.68
CA GLY A 296 14.31 2.48 11.80
C GLY A 296 13.57 3.31 10.75
N ARG A 297 12.94 2.69 9.75
CA ARG A 297 12.15 3.41 8.75
C ARG A 297 11.08 2.51 8.13
N THR A 298 9.82 2.84 8.36
CA THR A 298 8.69 2.29 7.59
C THR A 298 7.98 3.43 6.89
N GLN A 299 7.79 3.29 5.60
CA GLN A 299 7.11 4.26 4.74
C GLN A 299 5.94 3.58 4.05
N PHE A 300 4.75 4.14 4.22
CA PHE A 300 3.60 3.85 3.39
C PHE A 300 3.37 4.99 2.40
N SER A 301 3.24 4.65 1.13
CA SER A 301 3.05 5.59 0.02
C SER A 301 1.68 5.38 -0.60
N ILE A 302 0.84 6.40 -0.56
CA ILE A 302 -0.46 6.44 -1.22
C ILE A 302 -0.30 7.27 -2.48
N ILE A 303 -0.61 6.69 -3.64
CA ILE A 303 -0.50 7.32 -4.94
C ILE A 303 -1.92 7.50 -5.49
N LEU A 304 -2.31 8.74 -5.76
CA LEU A 304 -3.63 9.10 -6.27
C LEU A 304 -3.51 9.81 -7.63
N PRO A 305 -4.30 9.43 -8.64
CA PRO A 305 -4.33 10.14 -9.89
C PRO A 305 -4.92 11.55 -9.69
N MET A 306 -4.29 12.55 -10.32
CA MET A 306 -4.77 13.93 -10.32
C MET A 306 -5.66 14.24 -11.52
N GLU A 307 -5.67 13.38 -12.53
CA GLU A 307 -6.47 13.56 -13.72
C GLU A 307 -7.91 13.15 -13.45
N GLN A 308 -8.83 14.10 -13.61
CA GLN A 308 -10.25 13.80 -13.66
C GLN A 308 -10.56 12.96 -14.92
N ARG A 309 -11.47 12.00 -14.81
CA ARG A 309 -12.11 11.43 -15.99
C ARG A 309 -13.03 12.51 -16.58
N LEU A 310 -12.66 13.01 -17.76
CA LEU A 310 -13.63 13.58 -18.67
C LEU A 310 -14.56 12.47 -19.15
#